data_1177c9b852dbff865c716ab7e73f045f
#
_entry.id   1177c9b852dbff865c716ab7e73f045f
#
_cell.length_a   1.000
_cell.length_b   1.000
_cell.length_c   1.000
_cell.angle_alpha   90.00
_cell.angle_beta   90.00
_cell.angle_gamma   90.00
#
_symmetry.space_group_name_H-M   'P 1'
#
loop_
_entity.id
_entity.type
_entity.pdbx_description
1 polymer ?
#
loop_
_entity_poly.entity_id
_entity_poly.type
_entity_poly.pdbx_seq_one_letter_code
_entity_poly.pdbx_strand_id
1 'polypeptide(L)'
;MIHLKDFLSRFFASFRLLSLLVALIMVCLNVYAQSDTLSGKQKKVRDWKISDFIQIHGFVDTQYGHDWQRENDGTLTQNDVIMLRRARFEFSGKFHPMIDFRLQADMAFTPRLMDAWLRVKFCKYAHLWIGQIKTPYTMDNFLTPLELEFVELSQSVAALAGFVDVSGIPEYTNGLEIGAMLSGTLVDYKQGDERIPILKYYAGIFGGAGINIRKDNLSKDFSARLDFYPFVKNFRLSGSVYYGNYPLYKERNAPRNRWSAGTEYLGKHWTARAEYLQGTTGIAEDDPATVDSVYMVKTRGLYAFVGYWFYMGWGSKSNVQQRIRPLFRYDYYVRDRQIPETTAHYFSFDLEWWPEEHVRVHLDYTLKRRTAYEKLGHSLAAKVSVRF
;
A
#
# COMPACT_ATOMS: atom_id res chain seq x y z
N MET A 1 2.41 -28.74 -30.52
CA MET A 1 1.48 -27.82 -31.21
C MET A 1 0.64 -26.95 -30.25
N ILE A 2 0.34 -27.41 -29.03
CA ILE A 2 -0.45 -26.65 -28.02
C ILE A 2 0.35 -25.46 -27.45
N HIS A 3 1.65 -25.62 -27.16
CA HIS A 3 2.50 -24.58 -26.62
C HIS A 3 2.70 -23.35 -27.55
N LEU A 4 2.66 -23.53 -28.86
CA LEU A 4 2.87 -22.43 -29.81
C LEU A 4 1.62 -21.52 -29.89
N LYS A 5 0.41 -22.08 -29.79
CA LYS A 5 -0.83 -21.29 -29.76
C LYS A 5 -0.95 -20.45 -28.51
N ASP A 6 -0.57 -20.98 -27.34
CA ASP A 6 -0.58 -20.24 -26.08
C ASP A 6 0.49 -19.14 -26.05
N PHE A 7 1.67 -19.42 -26.60
CA PHE A 7 2.72 -18.41 -26.75
C PHE A 7 2.27 -17.27 -27.67
N LEU A 8 1.72 -17.59 -28.83
CA LEU A 8 1.23 -16.60 -29.79
C LEU A 8 0.06 -15.79 -29.23
N SER A 9 -0.88 -16.41 -28.51
CA SER A 9 -1.99 -15.69 -27.89
C SER A 9 -1.50 -14.67 -26.83
N ARG A 10 -0.55 -15.07 -25.98
CA ARG A 10 0.07 -14.19 -24.98
C ARG A 10 0.90 -13.09 -25.64
N PHE A 11 1.65 -13.40 -26.69
CA PHE A 11 2.42 -12.44 -27.46
C PHE A 11 1.51 -11.38 -28.11
N PHE A 12 0.43 -11.80 -28.78
CA PHE A 12 -0.53 -10.88 -29.39
C PHE A 12 -1.32 -10.06 -28.33
N ALA A 13 -1.63 -10.63 -27.18
CA ALA A 13 -2.26 -9.88 -26.08
C ALA A 13 -1.30 -8.79 -25.55
N SER A 14 -0.03 -9.13 -25.32
CA SER A 14 1.00 -8.17 -24.89
C SER A 14 1.25 -7.09 -25.94
N PHE A 15 1.24 -7.45 -27.23
CA PHE A 15 1.41 -6.49 -28.33
C PHE A 15 0.21 -5.54 -28.45
N ARG A 16 -1.01 -6.01 -28.25
CA ARG A 16 -2.22 -5.18 -28.21
C ARG A 16 -2.19 -4.21 -27.02
N LEU A 17 -1.75 -4.66 -25.84
CA LEU A 17 -1.60 -3.79 -24.68
C LEU A 17 -0.55 -2.69 -24.93
N LEU A 18 0.60 -3.06 -25.52
CA LEU A 18 1.65 -2.13 -25.89
C LEU A 18 1.17 -1.12 -26.95
N SER A 19 0.43 -1.56 -27.95
CA SER A 19 -0.12 -0.68 -28.99
C SER A 19 -1.16 0.31 -28.43
N LEU A 20 -2.01 -0.12 -27.49
CA LEU A 20 -2.94 0.76 -26.77
C LEU A 20 -2.21 1.76 -25.90
N LEU A 21 -1.14 1.35 -25.22
CA LEU A 21 -0.28 2.24 -24.43
C LEU A 21 0.38 3.30 -25.31
N VAL A 22 0.96 2.88 -26.44
CA VAL A 22 1.59 3.79 -27.42
C VAL A 22 0.55 4.74 -28.01
N ALA A 23 -0.64 4.26 -28.36
CA ALA A 23 -1.73 5.11 -28.85
C ALA A 23 -2.17 6.15 -27.80
N LEU A 24 -2.28 5.75 -26.54
CA LEU A 24 -2.61 6.65 -25.44
C LEU A 24 -1.52 7.72 -25.24
N ILE A 25 -0.24 7.33 -25.28
CA ILE A 25 0.89 8.25 -25.20
C ILE A 25 0.87 9.23 -26.38
N MET A 26 0.62 8.73 -27.60
CA MET A 26 0.54 9.59 -28.80
C MET A 26 -0.61 10.60 -28.73
N VAL A 27 -1.78 10.20 -28.23
CA VAL A 27 -2.90 11.11 -27.97
C VAL A 27 -2.49 12.18 -26.95
N CYS A 28 -1.83 11.81 -25.86
CA CYS A 28 -1.36 12.74 -24.85
C CYS A 28 -0.30 13.71 -25.37
N LEU A 29 0.62 13.23 -26.20
CA LEU A 29 1.64 14.08 -26.85
C LEU A 29 1.01 15.08 -27.82
N ASN A 30 0.00 14.68 -28.59
CA ASN A 30 -0.72 15.59 -29.50
C ASN A 30 -1.49 16.66 -28.71
N VAL A 31 -2.16 16.31 -27.63
CA VAL A 31 -2.84 17.29 -26.76
C VAL A 31 -1.84 18.27 -26.14
N TYR A 32 -0.66 17.80 -25.75
CA TYR A 32 0.41 18.65 -25.23
C TYR A 32 0.97 19.60 -26.29
N ALA A 33 1.27 19.10 -27.49
CA ALA A 33 1.76 19.91 -28.61
C ALA A 33 0.78 21.03 -29.01
N GLN A 34 -0.52 20.75 -28.95
CA GLN A 34 -1.55 21.78 -29.19
C GLN A 34 -1.61 22.83 -28.07
N SER A 35 -1.29 22.48 -26.82
CA SER A 35 -1.27 23.45 -25.73
C SER A 35 -0.07 24.38 -25.77
N ASP A 36 1.08 23.92 -26.25
CA ASP A 36 2.30 24.73 -26.35
C ASP A 36 2.27 25.72 -27.51
N THR A 37 1.55 25.45 -28.60
CA THR A 37 1.37 26.38 -29.73
C THR A 37 0.54 27.59 -29.36
N LEU A 38 -0.26 27.54 -28.29
CA LEU A 38 -1.05 28.67 -27.78
C LEU A 38 -0.29 29.57 -26.79
N SER A 39 0.90 29.18 -26.33
CA SER A 39 1.72 29.93 -25.37
C SER A 39 3.03 30.42 -26.00
N GLY A 40 2.95 31.39 -26.89
CA GLY A 40 4.12 31.98 -27.56
C GLY A 40 5.04 32.85 -26.69
N LYS A 41 5.33 32.43 -25.46
CA LYS A 41 6.35 33.04 -24.60
C LYS A 41 7.57 32.15 -24.52
N GLN A 42 8.68 32.56 -25.15
CA GLN A 42 10.02 31.98 -24.91
C GLN A 42 10.29 32.03 -23.41
N LYS A 43 10.28 30.87 -22.74
CA LYS A 43 10.74 30.76 -21.36
C LYS A 43 12.27 30.90 -21.37
N LYS A 44 12.79 32.00 -20.80
CA LYS A 44 14.21 32.12 -20.44
C LYS A 44 14.63 30.87 -19.67
N VAL A 45 15.75 30.25 -20.05
CA VAL A 45 16.41 29.19 -19.27
C VAL A 45 16.66 29.79 -17.87
N ARG A 46 15.94 29.32 -16.88
CA ARG A 46 16.07 29.79 -15.51
C ARG A 46 17.27 29.05 -14.91
N ASP A 47 18.20 29.77 -14.28
CA ASP A 47 19.24 29.15 -13.47
C ASP A 47 18.60 28.31 -12.37
N TRP A 48 18.75 27.00 -12.46
CA TRP A 48 18.12 26.04 -11.55
C TRP A 48 18.94 25.93 -10.27
N LYS A 49 18.39 26.43 -9.16
CA LYS A 49 18.94 26.10 -7.84
C LYS A 49 18.34 24.78 -7.37
N ILE A 50 19.15 23.89 -6.83
CA ILE A 50 18.73 22.58 -6.30
C ILE A 50 17.59 22.74 -5.29
N SER A 51 17.65 23.80 -4.45
CA SER A 51 16.63 24.15 -3.47
C SER A 51 15.23 24.44 -4.05
N ASP A 52 15.14 24.76 -5.36
CA ASP A 52 13.88 25.16 -5.99
C ASP A 52 13.01 23.94 -6.38
N PHE A 53 13.59 22.73 -6.42
CA PHE A 53 12.93 21.55 -6.92
C PHE A 53 13.10 20.30 -6.05
N ILE A 54 13.94 20.32 -5.00
CA ILE A 54 14.08 19.22 -4.04
C ILE A 54 13.43 19.62 -2.71
N GLN A 55 12.57 18.75 -2.21
CA GLN A 55 11.99 18.79 -0.88
C GLN A 55 12.58 17.64 -0.07
N ILE A 56 12.94 17.92 1.16
CA ILE A 56 13.45 16.93 2.12
C ILE A 56 12.38 16.78 3.20
N HIS A 57 11.95 15.55 3.43
CA HIS A 57 11.01 15.19 4.47
C HIS A 57 11.55 14.01 5.24
N GLY A 58 11.07 13.83 6.43
CA GLY A 58 11.40 12.65 7.20
C GLY A 58 10.47 12.46 8.38
N PHE A 59 10.56 11.28 8.97
CA PHE A 59 9.89 11.00 10.22
C PHE A 59 10.57 9.86 10.97
N VAL A 60 10.36 9.86 12.27
CA VAL A 60 10.83 8.82 13.19
C VAL A 60 9.62 8.28 13.94
N ASP A 61 9.48 6.96 13.99
CA ASP A 61 8.49 6.24 14.79
C ASP A 61 9.21 5.45 15.87
N THR A 62 8.94 5.77 17.14
CA THR A 62 9.33 4.95 18.30
C THR A 62 8.10 4.23 18.82
N GLN A 63 8.23 2.95 19.12
CA GLN A 63 7.13 2.12 19.59
C GLN A 63 7.52 1.29 20.80
N TYR A 64 6.61 1.25 21.77
CA TYR A 64 6.52 0.20 22.78
C TYR A 64 5.43 -0.78 22.37
N GLY A 65 5.65 -2.06 22.53
CA GLY A 65 4.67 -3.12 22.32
C GLY A 65 4.75 -4.18 23.41
N HIS A 66 3.59 -4.62 23.89
CA HIS A 66 3.43 -5.71 24.81
C HIS A 66 2.37 -6.66 24.30
N ASP A 67 2.74 -7.90 24.00
CA ASP A 67 1.84 -8.96 23.58
C ASP A 67 1.78 -10.04 24.64
N TRP A 68 0.56 -10.56 24.93
CA TRP A 68 0.42 -11.72 25.79
C TRP A 68 -0.71 -12.63 25.32
N GLN A 69 -0.45 -13.94 25.40
CA GLN A 69 -1.34 -15.02 25.04
C GLN A 69 -1.25 -16.12 26.09
N ARG A 70 -2.38 -16.56 26.59
CA ARG A 70 -2.44 -17.79 27.38
C ARG A 70 -2.68 -18.95 26.44
N GLU A 71 -1.72 -19.89 26.44
CA GLU A 71 -1.78 -21.12 25.66
C GLU A 71 -2.85 -22.07 26.22
N ASN A 72 -3.20 -23.10 25.45
CA ASN A 72 -4.23 -24.07 25.87
C ASN A 72 -3.81 -24.92 27.06
N ASP A 73 -2.51 -25.13 27.26
CA ASP A 73 -1.92 -25.80 28.44
C ASP A 73 -1.86 -24.89 29.67
N GLY A 74 -2.32 -23.66 29.58
CA GLY A 74 -2.31 -22.65 30.64
C GLY A 74 -1.03 -21.82 30.73
N THR A 75 -0.01 -22.11 29.95
CA THR A 75 1.22 -21.32 29.89
C THR A 75 0.93 -19.90 29.40
N LEU A 76 1.57 -18.90 29.99
CA LEU A 76 1.50 -17.52 29.56
C LEU A 76 2.71 -17.19 28.68
N THR A 77 2.48 -16.99 27.40
CA THR A 77 3.47 -16.45 26.47
C THR A 77 3.32 -14.94 26.44
N GLN A 78 4.41 -14.20 26.68
CA GLN A 78 4.42 -12.74 26.65
C GLN A 78 5.69 -12.24 25.97
N ASN A 79 5.57 -11.10 25.32
CA ASN A 79 6.68 -10.44 24.66
C ASN A 79 6.60 -8.93 24.86
N ASP A 80 7.66 -8.33 25.34
CA ASP A 80 7.84 -6.90 25.50
C ASP A 80 8.87 -6.39 24.52
N VAL A 81 8.58 -5.28 23.83
CA VAL A 81 9.52 -4.70 22.90
C VAL A 81 9.48 -3.17 22.96
N ILE A 82 10.65 -2.53 23.01
CA ILE A 82 10.84 -1.13 22.71
C ILE A 82 11.70 -1.06 21.46
N MET A 83 11.22 -0.34 20.44
CA MET A 83 11.93 -0.28 19.17
C MET A 83 11.84 1.08 18.51
N LEU A 84 12.87 1.41 17.75
CA LEU A 84 12.82 2.41 16.70
C LEU A 84 12.17 1.74 15.48
N ARG A 85 10.85 1.90 15.32
CA ARG A 85 10.10 1.17 14.30
C ARG A 85 10.42 1.62 12.89
N ARG A 86 10.61 2.96 12.70
CA ARG A 86 10.97 3.58 11.43
C ARG A 86 11.82 4.81 11.66
N ALA A 87 12.77 5.03 10.78
CA ALA A 87 13.55 6.26 10.67
C ALA A 87 13.70 6.59 9.19
N ARG A 88 12.71 7.30 8.61
CA ARG A 88 12.63 7.53 7.17
C ARG A 88 13.09 8.90 6.77
N PHE A 89 13.88 8.95 5.72
CA PHE A 89 14.29 10.15 5.00
C PHE A 89 13.80 10.07 3.58
N GLU A 90 13.27 11.17 3.08
CA GLU A 90 12.70 11.28 1.75
C GLU A 90 13.24 12.51 1.03
N PHE A 91 13.69 12.29 -0.18
CA PHE A 91 13.98 13.33 -1.15
C PHE A 91 12.95 13.23 -2.25
N SER A 92 12.18 14.26 -2.45
CA SER A 92 11.19 14.33 -3.53
C SER A 92 11.27 15.65 -4.26
N GLY A 93 10.77 15.68 -5.49
CA GLY A 93 10.83 16.92 -6.24
C GLY A 93 10.34 16.81 -7.67
N LYS A 94 10.52 17.92 -8.41
CA LYS A 94 10.10 18.06 -9.80
C LYS A 94 11.25 18.60 -10.64
N PHE A 95 11.85 17.77 -11.49
CA PHE A 95 12.86 18.23 -12.45
C PHE A 95 12.24 19.03 -13.60
N HIS A 96 10.98 18.72 -13.94
CA HIS A 96 10.23 19.34 -15.01
C HIS A 96 8.75 19.36 -14.62
N PRO A 97 7.91 20.24 -15.14
CA PRO A 97 6.46 20.21 -14.86
C PRO A 97 5.80 18.84 -15.08
N MET A 98 6.34 18.05 -16.02
CA MET A 98 5.87 16.70 -16.34
C MET A 98 6.60 15.61 -15.56
N ILE A 99 7.75 15.87 -14.91
CA ILE A 99 8.61 14.83 -14.32
C ILE A 99 8.82 15.12 -12.86
N ASP A 100 8.37 14.23 -12.01
CA ASP A 100 8.67 14.21 -10.59
C ASP A 100 9.30 12.88 -10.17
N PHE A 101 9.93 12.90 -9.00
CA PHE A 101 10.63 11.77 -8.42
C PHE A 101 10.45 11.71 -6.91
N ARG A 102 10.68 10.53 -6.38
CA ARG A 102 10.82 10.29 -4.94
C ARG A 102 11.92 9.25 -4.71
N LEU A 103 12.72 9.54 -3.70
CA LEU A 103 13.70 8.62 -3.15
C LEU A 103 13.49 8.60 -1.65
N GLN A 104 13.13 7.45 -1.08
CA GLN A 104 12.90 7.28 0.36
C GLN A 104 13.71 6.11 0.88
N ALA A 105 14.41 6.30 1.99
CA ALA A 105 15.12 5.26 2.71
C ALA A 105 14.60 5.13 4.14
N ASP A 106 14.57 3.91 4.66
CA ASP A 106 14.32 3.61 6.07
C ASP A 106 15.63 3.15 6.71
N MET A 107 16.05 3.86 7.75
CA MET A 107 17.32 3.65 8.46
C MET A 107 17.14 2.89 9.78
N ALA A 108 15.88 2.54 10.16
CA ALA A 108 15.62 1.71 11.32
C ALA A 108 16.08 0.27 11.05
N PHE A 109 16.68 -0.38 12.05
CA PHE A 109 17.25 -1.73 11.99
C PHE A 109 18.31 -1.89 10.89
N THR A 110 17.90 -2.35 9.72
CA THR A 110 18.76 -2.50 8.54
C THR A 110 18.39 -1.45 7.51
N PRO A 111 19.31 -0.56 7.14
CA PRO A 111 19.06 0.45 6.11
C PRO A 111 18.57 -0.16 4.81
N ARG A 112 17.49 0.38 4.26
CA ARG A 112 16.91 -0.11 3.01
C ARG A 112 16.25 1.01 2.22
N LEU A 113 16.33 0.90 0.91
CA LEU A 113 15.63 1.79 0.00
C LEU A 113 14.15 1.37 -0.05
N MET A 114 13.27 2.31 0.21
CA MET A 114 11.82 2.12 0.16
C MET A 114 11.30 2.58 -1.22
N ASP A 115 10.78 3.79 -1.32
CA ASP A 115 10.40 4.37 -2.61
C ASP A 115 11.62 4.83 -3.40
N ALA A 116 11.71 4.46 -4.68
CA ALA A 116 12.74 4.95 -5.60
C ALA A 116 12.16 4.98 -7.02
N TRP A 117 11.49 6.07 -7.38
CA TRP A 117 10.76 6.14 -8.63
C TRP A 117 10.82 7.51 -9.31
N LEU A 118 10.63 7.45 -10.62
CA LEU A 118 10.33 8.58 -11.49
C LEU A 118 8.88 8.46 -11.97
N ARG A 119 8.19 9.60 -12.06
CA ARG A 119 6.87 9.68 -12.65
C ARG A 119 6.86 10.70 -13.79
N VAL A 120 6.45 10.27 -14.97
CA VAL A 120 6.24 11.12 -16.14
C VAL A 120 4.74 11.34 -16.32
N LYS A 121 4.30 12.59 -16.27
CA LYS A 121 2.91 13.01 -16.44
C LYS A 121 2.71 13.47 -17.88
N PHE A 122 2.20 12.60 -18.73
CA PHE A 122 1.89 12.97 -20.11
C PHE A 122 0.65 13.86 -20.19
N CYS A 123 -0.40 13.46 -19.50
CA CYS A 123 -1.65 14.19 -19.35
C CYS A 123 -2.42 13.68 -18.12
N LYS A 124 -3.60 14.24 -17.82
CA LYS A 124 -4.42 13.80 -16.67
C LYS A 124 -4.83 12.33 -16.72
N TYR A 125 -4.86 11.74 -17.92
CA TYR A 125 -5.27 10.36 -18.15
C TYR A 125 -4.10 9.36 -18.05
N ALA A 126 -2.85 9.84 -18.18
CA ALA A 126 -1.68 8.97 -18.28
C ALA A 126 -0.48 9.54 -17.54
N HIS A 127 -0.16 8.92 -16.42
CA HIS A 127 1.06 9.12 -15.65
C HIS A 127 1.81 7.80 -15.60
N LEU A 128 3.02 7.76 -16.11
CA LEU A 128 3.90 6.58 -16.08
C LEU A 128 4.85 6.69 -14.90
N TRP A 129 4.81 5.69 -14.03
CA TRP A 129 5.72 5.50 -12.91
C TRP A 129 6.69 4.39 -13.23
N ILE A 130 7.98 4.60 -12.95
CA ILE A 130 9.04 3.62 -13.19
C ILE A 130 9.95 3.60 -11.98
N GLY A 131 10.28 2.42 -11.47
CA GLY A 131 11.18 2.22 -10.35
C GLY A 131 10.60 1.32 -9.28
N GLN A 132 11.03 1.53 -8.04
CA GLN A 132 10.48 0.83 -6.88
C GLN A 132 9.31 1.63 -6.31
N ILE A 133 8.12 1.08 -6.46
CA ILE A 133 6.84 1.75 -6.18
C ILE A 133 5.89 0.84 -5.41
N LYS A 134 4.94 1.44 -4.70
CA LYS A 134 3.86 0.68 -4.07
C LYS A 134 2.98 0.04 -5.13
N THR A 135 2.72 -1.26 -4.98
CA THR A 135 1.81 -1.99 -5.87
C THR A 135 0.38 -1.47 -5.68
N PRO A 136 -0.40 -1.29 -6.75
CA PRO A 136 -1.78 -0.81 -6.65
C PRO A 136 -2.74 -1.91 -6.16
N TYR A 137 -2.45 -2.46 -4.99
CA TYR A 137 -3.23 -3.50 -4.34
C TYR A 137 -3.55 -3.09 -2.92
N THR A 138 -4.78 -3.25 -2.48
CA THR A 138 -5.41 -2.80 -1.23
C THR A 138 -5.47 -1.27 -1.05
N MET A 139 -6.38 -0.82 -0.20
CA MET A 139 -6.54 0.61 0.11
C MET A 139 -5.40 1.11 0.99
N ASP A 140 -5.01 0.33 2.00
CA ASP A 140 -4.00 0.70 2.99
C ASP A 140 -2.58 0.73 2.42
N ASN A 141 -2.29 -0.07 1.37
CA ASN A 141 -0.94 -0.12 0.82
C ASN A 141 -0.46 1.22 0.22
N PHE A 142 -1.37 2.03 -0.33
CA PHE A 142 -1.02 3.35 -0.86
C PHE A 142 -0.75 4.41 0.21
N LEU A 143 -1.20 4.17 1.44
CA LEU A 143 -1.00 5.10 2.55
C LEU A 143 0.45 5.07 3.03
N THR A 144 0.93 6.21 3.48
CA THR A 144 2.19 6.25 4.23
C THR A 144 1.95 5.76 5.66
N PRO A 145 2.99 5.31 6.38
CA PRO A 145 2.83 4.93 7.78
C PRO A 145 2.26 6.04 8.68
N LEU A 146 2.45 7.31 8.29
CA LEU A 146 1.87 8.47 8.99
C LEU A 146 0.39 8.70 8.69
N GLU A 147 -0.15 8.07 7.64
CA GLU A 147 -1.56 8.16 7.26
C GLU A 147 -2.38 6.98 7.80
N LEU A 148 -1.72 5.87 8.17
CA LEU A 148 -2.40 4.71 8.74
C LEU A 148 -3.01 5.06 10.09
N GLU A 149 -4.26 4.67 10.28
CA GLU A 149 -5.06 5.02 11.45
C GLU A 149 -4.71 4.20 12.70
N PHE A 150 -4.14 3.01 12.53
CA PHE A 150 -3.76 2.10 13.62
C PHE A 150 -2.25 1.90 13.65
N VAL A 151 -1.73 1.46 14.79
CA VAL A 151 -0.32 1.13 14.94
C VAL A 151 0.06 -0.01 14.00
N GLU A 152 -0.78 -1.06 13.95
CA GLU A 152 -0.59 -2.22 13.10
C GLU A 152 -1.61 -2.26 11.95
N LEU A 153 -1.17 -2.78 10.79
CA LEU A 153 -2.07 -3.09 9.68
C LEU A 153 -3.08 -4.16 10.08
N SER A 154 -4.18 -4.24 9.33
CA SER A 154 -5.08 -5.39 9.45
C SER A 154 -4.34 -6.68 9.06
N GLN A 155 -4.74 -7.81 9.67
CA GLN A 155 -4.11 -9.11 9.40
C GLN A 155 -4.17 -9.48 7.93
N SER A 156 -5.30 -9.21 7.28
CA SER A 156 -5.52 -9.52 5.88
C SER A 156 -4.67 -8.66 4.95
N VAL A 157 -4.51 -7.36 5.23
CA VAL A 157 -3.61 -6.48 4.47
C VAL A 157 -2.15 -6.90 4.67
N ALA A 158 -1.73 -7.16 5.92
CA ALA A 158 -0.39 -7.62 6.21
C ALA A 158 -0.05 -8.92 5.45
N ALA A 159 -0.99 -9.89 5.45
CA ALA A 159 -0.80 -11.20 4.84
C ALA A 159 -0.87 -11.21 3.30
N LEU A 160 -1.59 -10.27 2.68
CA LEU A 160 -1.84 -10.29 1.24
C LEU A 160 -1.20 -9.12 0.48
N ALA A 161 -0.72 -8.07 1.15
CA ALA A 161 -0.10 -6.91 0.51
C ALA A 161 1.43 -6.86 0.65
N GLY A 162 2.07 -7.94 1.10
CA GLY A 162 3.52 -8.08 1.13
C GLY A 162 4.20 -7.50 2.38
N PHE A 163 3.50 -7.43 3.53
CA PHE A 163 4.11 -7.01 4.80
C PHE A 163 4.56 -8.22 5.65
N VAL A 164 3.66 -9.15 5.91
CA VAL A 164 3.92 -10.49 6.47
C VAL A 164 3.23 -11.48 5.55
N ASP A 165 3.76 -11.62 4.35
CA ASP A 165 3.05 -12.28 3.24
C ASP A 165 2.92 -13.79 3.47
N VAL A 166 1.73 -14.31 3.16
CA VAL A 166 1.42 -15.76 3.25
C VAL A 166 2.37 -16.59 2.39
N SER A 167 2.90 -16.04 1.30
CA SER A 167 3.85 -16.73 0.43
C SER A 167 5.24 -16.95 1.04
N GLY A 168 5.50 -16.41 2.23
CA GLY A 168 6.84 -16.47 2.82
C GLY A 168 7.87 -15.59 2.13
N ILE A 169 7.44 -14.64 1.27
CA ILE A 169 8.32 -13.59 0.76
C ILE A 169 8.92 -12.86 1.96
N PRO A 170 10.21 -12.53 1.93
CA PRO A 170 10.85 -11.82 3.03
C PRO A 170 10.00 -10.64 3.50
N GLU A 171 9.90 -10.47 4.80
CA GLU A 171 9.05 -9.51 5.53
C GLU A 171 9.21 -8.03 5.12
N TYR A 172 10.00 -7.77 4.10
CA TYR A 172 10.53 -6.46 3.76
C TYR A 172 9.96 -5.84 2.50
N THR A 173 8.95 -6.43 1.91
CA THR A 173 8.38 -5.82 0.69
C THR A 173 7.63 -4.54 1.01
N ASN A 174 6.99 -4.44 2.18
CA ASN A 174 6.14 -3.32 2.59
C ASN A 174 5.16 -2.90 1.47
N GLY A 175 4.67 -3.87 0.69
CA GLY A 175 3.81 -3.64 -0.46
C GLY A 175 4.46 -2.90 -1.63
N LEU A 176 5.79 -2.84 -1.66
CA LEU A 176 6.60 -2.20 -2.70
C LEU A 176 7.19 -3.25 -3.64
N GLU A 177 7.30 -2.91 -4.93
CA GLU A 177 7.90 -3.74 -5.96
C GLU A 177 8.63 -2.89 -6.99
N ILE A 178 9.67 -3.45 -7.61
CA ILE A 178 10.33 -2.84 -8.76
C ILE A 178 9.47 -3.10 -10.00
N GLY A 179 9.10 -2.04 -10.72
CA GLY A 179 8.27 -2.19 -11.91
C GLY A 179 7.93 -0.89 -12.62
N ALA A 180 6.88 -0.97 -13.43
CA ALA A 180 6.29 0.18 -14.11
C ALA A 180 4.77 0.15 -13.93
N MET A 181 4.19 1.33 -13.68
CA MET A 181 2.76 1.50 -13.45
C MET A 181 2.23 2.70 -14.23
N LEU A 182 1.12 2.52 -14.90
CA LEU A 182 0.34 3.58 -15.49
C LEU A 182 -0.82 3.96 -14.54
N SER A 183 -1.06 5.24 -14.39
CA SER A 183 -2.17 5.74 -13.57
C SER A 183 -2.77 7.00 -14.19
N GLY A 184 -3.99 7.32 -13.82
CA GLY A 184 -4.64 8.54 -14.30
C GLY A 184 -6.07 8.70 -13.81
N THR A 185 -6.68 9.83 -14.17
CA THR A 185 -8.08 10.12 -13.92
C THR A 185 -8.86 9.92 -15.22
N LEU A 186 -9.66 8.85 -15.28
CA LEU A 186 -10.47 8.54 -16.47
C LEU A 186 -11.66 9.46 -16.61
N VAL A 187 -12.34 9.72 -15.49
CA VAL A 187 -13.53 10.59 -15.45
C VAL A 187 -13.36 11.61 -14.35
N ASP A 188 -13.62 12.86 -14.66
CA ASP A 188 -13.69 13.96 -13.70
C ASP A 188 -14.87 14.88 -14.06
N TYR A 189 -15.31 15.68 -13.10
CA TYR A 189 -16.23 16.78 -13.36
C TYR A 189 -15.65 18.11 -12.87
N LYS A 190 -16.11 19.21 -13.44
CA LYS A 190 -15.66 20.55 -13.07
C LYS A 190 -16.62 21.11 -12.01
N GLN A 191 -16.07 21.57 -10.88
CA GLN A 191 -16.80 22.29 -9.85
C GLN A 191 -16.06 23.61 -9.56
N GLY A 192 -16.59 24.71 -10.08
CA GLY A 192 -15.85 25.97 -10.11
C GLY A 192 -14.59 25.85 -10.98
N ASP A 193 -13.43 26.19 -10.43
CA ASP A 193 -12.13 26.08 -11.11
C ASP A 193 -11.43 24.74 -10.85
N GLU A 194 -11.95 23.91 -9.95
CA GLU A 194 -11.37 22.62 -9.60
C GLU A 194 -11.94 21.48 -10.45
N ARG A 195 -11.09 20.51 -10.78
CA ARG A 195 -11.48 19.24 -11.38
C ARG A 195 -11.49 18.16 -10.32
N ILE A 196 -12.67 17.62 -10.06
CA ILE A 196 -12.88 16.57 -9.06
C ILE A 196 -12.91 15.21 -9.77
N PRO A 197 -12.01 14.28 -9.41
CA PRO A 197 -12.00 12.98 -10.03
C PRO A 197 -13.23 12.16 -9.61
N ILE A 198 -13.85 11.47 -10.59
CA ILE A 198 -14.89 10.47 -10.36
C ILE A 198 -14.31 9.07 -10.46
N LEU A 199 -13.42 8.82 -11.43
CA LEU A 199 -12.83 7.50 -11.64
C LEU A 199 -11.32 7.63 -11.88
N LYS A 200 -10.52 6.99 -11.01
CA LYS A 200 -9.08 6.85 -11.16
C LYS A 200 -8.71 5.40 -11.39
N TYR A 201 -7.63 5.17 -12.12
CA TYR A 201 -7.08 3.85 -12.34
C TYR A 201 -5.58 3.82 -12.08
N TYR A 202 -5.12 2.63 -11.73
CA TYR A 202 -3.72 2.26 -11.59
C TYR A 202 -3.57 0.85 -12.17
N ALA A 203 -2.56 0.64 -13.02
CA ALA A 203 -2.28 -0.67 -13.58
C ALA A 203 -0.77 -0.80 -13.82
N GLY A 204 -0.15 -1.86 -13.35
CA GLY A 204 1.29 -2.01 -13.41
C GLY A 204 1.77 -3.43 -13.56
N ILE A 205 3.02 -3.54 -14.02
CA ILE A 205 3.78 -4.77 -14.15
C ILE A 205 5.00 -4.68 -13.24
N PHE A 206 5.22 -5.71 -12.43
CA PHE A 206 6.17 -5.72 -11.33
C PHE A 206 7.08 -6.95 -11.37
N GLY A 207 8.22 -6.86 -10.70
CA GLY A 207 9.17 -7.96 -10.57
C GLY A 207 8.66 -9.15 -9.79
N GLY A 208 7.84 -8.91 -8.76
CA GLY A 208 7.25 -9.94 -7.91
C GLY A 208 8.22 -10.56 -6.88
N ALA A 209 9.37 -9.94 -6.64
CA ALA A 209 10.37 -10.42 -5.68
C ALA A 209 10.47 -9.57 -4.41
N GLY A 210 9.75 -8.45 -4.35
CA GLY A 210 9.85 -7.49 -3.27
C GLY A 210 10.86 -6.37 -3.53
N ILE A 211 11.18 -5.62 -2.47
CA ILE A 211 12.09 -4.47 -2.54
C ILE A 211 13.55 -4.90 -2.65
N ASN A 212 14.34 -4.12 -3.39
CA ASN A 212 15.80 -4.25 -3.48
C ASN A 212 16.29 -5.64 -3.93
N ILE A 213 15.42 -6.45 -4.52
CA ILE A 213 15.75 -7.79 -4.99
C ILE A 213 15.69 -7.85 -6.51
N ARG A 214 16.78 -8.30 -7.12
CA ARG A 214 16.81 -8.68 -8.53
C ARG A 214 16.18 -10.06 -8.70
N LYS A 215 15.17 -10.15 -9.55
CA LYS A 215 14.53 -11.42 -9.91
C LYS A 215 14.88 -11.79 -11.36
N ASP A 216 15.58 -12.90 -11.51
CA ASP A 216 16.05 -13.40 -12.80
C ASP A 216 15.06 -14.39 -13.44
N ASN A 217 13.76 -14.15 -13.35
CA ASN A 217 12.76 -14.99 -13.99
C ASN A 217 11.94 -14.22 -15.04
N LEU A 218 11.36 -14.95 -15.97
CA LEU A 218 10.48 -14.42 -17.02
C LEU A 218 9.09 -14.04 -16.50
N SER A 219 8.68 -14.58 -15.35
CA SER A 219 7.39 -14.28 -14.75
C SER A 219 7.39 -12.87 -14.18
N LYS A 220 6.38 -12.09 -14.53
CA LYS A 220 6.11 -10.75 -13.98
C LYS A 220 4.76 -10.76 -13.33
N ASP A 221 4.64 -9.98 -12.26
CA ASP A 221 3.38 -9.81 -11.56
C ASP A 221 2.62 -8.64 -12.15
N PHE A 222 1.31 -8.76 -12.21
CA PHE A 222 0.40 -7.70 -12.63
C PHE A 222 -0.46 -7.26 -11.46
N SER A 223 -0.61 -5.96 -11.28
CA SER A 223 -1.55 -5.41 -10.29
C SER A 223 -2.31 -4.24 -10.89
N ALA A 224 -3.61 -4.17 -10.58
CA ALA A 224 -4.45 -3.06 -11.00
C ALA A 224 -5.45 -2.68 -9.91
N ARG A 225 -5.85 -1.40 -9.92
CA ARG A 225 -6.83 -0.82 -8.99
C ARG A 225 -7.66 0.24 -9.69
N LEU A 226 -8.95 0.27 -9.33
CA LEU A 226 -9.89 1.32 -9.69
C LEU A 226 -10.41 1.96 -8.41
N ASP A 227 -10.36 3.30 -8.37
CA ASP A 227 -10.96 4.12 -7.32
C ASP A 227 -12.10 4.93 -7.91
N PHE A 228 -13.30 4.70 -7.41
CA PHE A 228 -14.51 5.41 -7.79
C PHE A 228 -14.93 6.36 -6.68
N TYR A 229 -15.04 7.64 -7.01
CA TYR A 229 -15.49 8.71 -6.14
C TYR A 229 -16.90 9.12 -6.59
N PRO A 230 -17.97 8.59 -5.97
CA PRO A 230 -19.33 9.01 -6.29
C PRO A 230 -19.52 10.48 -5.90
N PHE A 231 -20.62 11.10 -6.37
CA PHE A 231 -20.93 12.51 -6.07
C PHE A 231 -21.17 12.79 -4.57
N VAL A 232 -21.00 11.79 -3.71
CA VAL A 232 -20.97 11.94 -2.26
C VAL A 232 -19.60 12.41 -1.82
N LYS A 233 -19.52 13.58 -1.23
CA LYS A 233 -18.26 14.18 -0.77
C LYS A 233 -17.54 13.26 0.20
N ASN A 234 -16.22 13.14 0.04
CA ASN A 234 -15.33 12.38 0.92
C ASN A 234 -15.56 10.85 0.93
N PHE A 235 -16.30 10.32 -0.01
CA PHE A 235 -16.57 8.89 -0.13
C PHE A 235 -15.80 8.30 -1.32
N ARG A 236 -15.26 7.09 -1.14
CA ARG A 236 -14.53 6.35 -2.17
C ARG A 236 -14.90 4.87 -2.12
N LEU A 237 -15.12 4.28 -3.28
CA LEU A 237 -15.12 2.83 -3.49
C LEU A 237 -13.82 2.44 -4.19
N SER A 238 -13.23 1.32 -3.83
CA SER A 238 -12.00 0.82 -4.43
C SER A 238 -12.11 -0.67 -4.70
N GLY A 239 -11.62 -1.10 -5.86
CA GLY A 239 -11.43 -2.50 -6.19
C GLY A 239 -10.05 -2.73 -6.75
N SER A 240 -9.35 -3.79 -6.33
CA SER A 240 -8.02 -4.09 -6.79
C SER A 240 -7.80 -5.58 -7.04
N VAL A 241 -6.86 -5.88 -7.92
CA VAL A 241 -6.42 -7.24 -8.26
C VAL A 241 -4.90 -7.31 -8.26
N TYR A 242 -4.38 -8.48 -7.93
CA TYR A 242 -2.97 -8.82 -8.02
C TYR A 242 -2.85 -10.25 -8.58
N TYR A 243 -2.14 -10.40 -9.67
CA TYR A 243 -1.83 -11.67 -10.30
C TYR A 243 -0.32 -11.82 -10.44
N GLY A 244 0.24 -12.87 -9.87
CA GLY A 244 1.67 -13.07 -9.91
C GLY A 244 2.08 -14.49 -9.68
N ASN A 245 3.37 -14.72 -9.84
CA ASN A 245 4.00 -15.99 -9.55
C ASN A 245 5.29 -15.73 -8.76
N TYR A 246 5.41 -16.35 -7.62
CA TYR A 246 6.63 -16.31 -6.83
C TYR A 246 7.51 -17.52 -7.14
N PRO A 247 8.81 -17.35 -7.43
CA PRO A 247 9.70 -18.47 -7.67
C PRO A 247 9.95 -19.21 -6.35
N LEU A 248 9.53 -20.44 -6.31
CA LEU A 248 9.92 -21.40 -5.29
C LEU A 248 11.25 -22.06 -5.68
N TYR A 249 11.81 -22.86 -4.77
CA TYR A 249 13.00 -23.66 -5.01
C TYR A 249 12.84 -24.55 -6.26
N LYS A 250 13.92 -24.77 -7.03
CA LYS A 250 13.98 -25.59 -8.26
C LYS A 250 13.08 -25.12 -9.44
N GLU A 251 13.09 -23.83 -9.75
CA GLU A 251 12.42 -23.25 -10.93
C GLU A 251 10.88 -23.39 -10.95
N ARG A 252 10.26 -23.80 -9.85
CA ARG A 252 8.80 -23.82 -9.74
C ARG A 252 8.27 -22.46 -9.37
N ASN A 253 7.17 -22.11 -9.99
CA ASN A 253 6.46 -20.86 -9.70
C ASN A 253 5.20 -21.15 -8.88
N ALA A 254 5.07 -20.49 -7.75
CA ALA A 254 3.87 -20.52 -6.93
C ALA A 254 2.96 -19.35 -7.28
N PRO A 255 1.69 -19.57 -7.66
CA PRO A 255 0.78 -18.48 -8.00
C PRO A 255 0.44 -17.64 -6.78
N ARG A 256 0.28 -16.32 -7.00
CA ARG A 256 -0.23 -15.32 -6.05
C ARG A 256 -1.37 -14.57 -6.72
N ASN A 257 -2.60 -15.07 -6.60
CA ASN A 257 -3.78 -14.44 -7.19
C ASN A 257 -4.65 -13.85 -6.09
N ARG A 258 -4.86 -12.55 -6.10
CA ARG A 258 -5.48 -11.81 -5.02
C ARG A 258 -6.41 -10.74 -5.56
N TRP A 259 -7.45 -10.42 -4.82
CA TRP A 259 -8.31 -9.29 -5.10
C TRP A 259 -8.81 -8.64 -3.81
N SER A 260 -9.17 -7.38 -3.88
CA SER A 260 -9.82 -6.67 -2.79
C SER A 260 -10.94 -5.77 -3.30
N ALA A 261 -11.89 -5.49 -2.41
CA ALA A 261 -12.92 -4.49 -2.63
C ALA A 261 -13.20 -3.78 -1.31
N GLY A 262 -13.26 -2.45 -1.34
CA GLY A 262 -13.41 -1.66 -0.13
C GLY A 262 -14.09 -0.33 -0.36
N THR A 263 -14.38 0.30 0.75
CA THR A 263 -15.01 1.62 0.82
C THR A 263 -14.36 2.47 1.89
N GLU A 264 -14.36 3.78 1.68
CA GLU A 264 -13.77 4.75 2.60
C GLU A 264 -14.63 6.01 2.66
N TYR A 265 -14.77 6.56 3.86
CA TYR A 265 -15.31 7.89 4.10
C TYR A 265 -14.33 8.69 4.97
N LEU A 266 -13.85 9.82 4.44
CA LEU A 266 -12.93 10.73 5.14
C LEU A 266 -13.58 12.10 5.30
N GLY A 267 -14.49 12.21 6.28
CA GLY A 267 -15.15 13.47 6.62
C GLY A 267 -14.35 14.32 7.59
N LYS A 268 -14.87 15.51 7.90
CA LYS A 268 -14.24 16.43 8.86
C LYS A 268 -14.13 15.80 10.26
N HIS A 269 -15.17 15.12 10.70
CA HIS A 269 -15.21 14.48 12.01
C HIS A 269 -15.16 12.97 11.90
N TRP A 270 -16.00 12.36 11.08
CA TRP A 270 -16.04 10.93 10.92
C TRP A 270 -15.03 10.43 9.90
N THR A 271 -14.34 9.37 10.26
CA THR A 271 -13.51 8.57 9.35
C THR A 271 -13.92 7.11 9.46
N ALA A 272 -14.08 6.46 8.32
CA ALA A 272 -14.40 5.03 8.28
C ALA A 272 -13.78 4.41 7.03
N ARG A 273 -13.33 3.17 7.16
CA ARG A 273 -12.87 2.34 6.02
C ARG A 273 -13.23 0.90 6.30
N ALA A 274 -13.62 0.21 5.24
CA ALA A 274 -13.80 -1.24 5.26
C ALA A 274 -13.26 -1.82 3.96
N GLU A 275 -12.54 -2.94 4.03
CA GLU A 275 -12.03 -3.63 2.86
C GLU A 275 -12.09 -5.15 3.08
N TYR A 276 -12.62 -5.86 2.10
CA TYR A 276 -12.57 -7.30 2.00
C TYR A 276 -11.45 -7.71 1.06
N LEU A 277 -10.65 -8.70 1.47
CA LEU A 277 -9.53 -9.24 0.71
C LEU A 277 -9.67 -10.76 0.59
N GLN A 278 -9.29 -11.27 -0.56
CA GLN A 278 -9.21 -12.71 -0.78
C GLN A 278 -8.03 -13.03 -1.69
N GLY A 279 -7.35 -14.14 -1.42
CA GLY A 279 -6.24 -14.58 -2.23
C GLY A 279 -6.05 -16.09 -2.24
N THR A 280 -5.36 -16.56 -3.27
CA THR A 280 -4.82 -17.91 -3.36
C THR A 280 -3.32 -17.78 -3.58
N THR A 281 -2.54 -18.40 -2.70
CA THR A 281 -1.09 -18.29 -2.68
C THR A 281 -0.50 -19.70 -2.63
N GLY A 282 0.39 -20.03 -3.57
CA GLY A 282 1.17 -21.27 -3.50
C GLY A 282 2.33 -21.11 -2.52
N ILE A 283 2.52 -22.09 -1.65
CA ILE A 283 3.69 -22.18 -0.75
C ILE A 283 4.38 -23.53 -0.97
N ALA A 284 5.69 -23.61 -0.68
CA ALA A 284 6.39 -24.88 -0.65
C ALA A 284 5.89 -25.70 0.54
N GLU A 285 5.74 -27.01 0.37
CA GLU A 285 5.57 -27.92 1.50
C GLU A 285 6.90 -28.08 2.25
N ASP A 286 6.84 -28.07 3.58
CA ASP A 286 8.03 -28.14 4.44
C ASP A 286 8.69 -29.53 4.47
N ASP A 287 8.13 -30.54 3.81
CA ASP A 287 8.70 -31.88 3.74
C ASP A 287 9.77 -31.97 2.64
N PRO A 288 11.05 -32.22 3.00
CA PRO A 288 12.13 -32.40 2.02
C PRO A 288 11.90 -33.57 1.04
N ALA A 289 11.07 -34.55 1.39
CA ALA A 289 10.73 -35.70 0.53
C ALA A 289 9.66 -35.34 -0.51
N THR A 290 8.82 -34.34 -0.23
CA THR A 290 7.71 -33.86 -1.08
C THR A 290 7.97 -32.50 -1.71
N VAL A 291 9.22 -32.05 -1.78
CA VAL A 291 9.64 -30.74 -2.36
C VAL A 291 9.06 -30.48 -3.77
N ASP A 292 8.37 -31.47 -4.31
CA ASP A 292 7.73 -31.43 -5.62
C ASP A 292 6.29 -30.91 -5.60
N SER A 293 5.66 -30.69 -4.44
CA SER A 293 4.30 -30.20 -4.34
C SER A 293 4.22 -28.73 -3.89
N VAL A 294 3.25 -28.01 -4.46
CA VAL A 294 2.90 -26.64 -4.08
C VAL A 294 1.55 -26.70 -3.39
N TYR A 295 1.53 -26.40 -2.10
CA TYR A 295 0.30 -26.28 -1.34
C TYR A 295 -0.38 -24.94 -1.63
N MET A 296 -1.69 -24.95 -1.88
CA MET A 296 -2.46 -23.78 -2.24
C MET A 296 -3.22 -23.24 -1.03
N VAL A 297 -2.65 -22.23 -0.36
CA VAL A 297 -3.30 -21.51 0.73
C VAL A 297 -4.39 -20.60 0.20
N LYS A 298 -5.62 -20.72 0.72
CA LYS A 298 -6.79 -19.91 0.33
C LYS A 298 -7.13 -18.93 1.45
N THR A 299 -6.55 -17.76 1.40
CA THR A 299 -6.69 -16.71 2.42
C THR A 299 -7.90 -15.80 2.15
N ARG A 300 -8.55 -15.34 3.20
CA ARG A 300 -9.54 -14.26 3.15
C ARG A 300 -9.51 -13.42 4.42
N GLY A 301 -9.95 -12.18 4.30
CA GLY A 301 -10.14 -11.32 5.45
C GLY A 301 -11.02 -10.12 5.15
N LEU A 302 -11.49 -9.51 6.21
CA LEU A 302 -12.26 -8.27 6.20
C LEU A 302 -11.77 -7.43 7.36
N TYR A 303 -11.48 -6.17 7.12
CA TYR A 303 -11.39 -5.21 8.21
C TYR A 303 -12.39 -4.08 8.01
N ALA A 304 -12.85 -3.52 9.12
CA ALA A 304 -13.67 -2.32 9.12
C ALA A 304 -13.33 -1.50 10.35
N PHE A 305 -13.15 -0.18 10.16
CA PHE A 305 -12.92 0.72 11.26
C PHE A 305 -13.77 1.98 11.16
N VAL A 306 -13.96 2.61 12.30
CA VAL A 306 -14.58 3.92 12.46
C VAL A 306 -13.81 4.74 13.48
N GLY A 307 -13.73 6.04 13.27
CA GLY A 307 -13.13 6.99 14.19
C GLY A 307 -13.82 8.34 14.13
N TYR A 308 -13.69 9.12 15.21
CA TYR A 308 -14.27 10.44 15.30
C TYR A 308 -13.26 11.47 15.79
N TRP A 309 -13.07 12.55 15.01
CA TRP A 309 -12.17 13.65 15.35
C TRP A 309 -12.80 14.67 16.28
N PHE A 310 -12.18 14.83 17.42
CA PHE A 310 -12.41 15.95 18.32
C PHE A 310 -11.30 16.99 18.13
N TYR A 311 -11.68 18.22 17.86
CA TYR A 311 -10.77 19.35 17.71
C TYR A 311 -10.78 20.17 18.99
N MET A 312 -9.62 20.30 19.63
CA MET A 312 -9.50 20.96 20.92
C MET A 312 -8.86 22.32 20.73
N GLY A 313 -9.53 23.38 21.19
CA GLY A 313 -9.03 24.75 21.16
C GLY A 313 -8.08 25.09 22.31
N TRP A 314 -7.48 24.11 22.99
CA TRP A 314 -6.85 24.31 24.28
C TRP A 314 -5.35 24.63 24.21
N GLY A 315 -4.96 25.81 24.76
CA GLY A 315 -3.75 26.00 25.53
C GLY A 315 -2.42 26.21 24.81
N SER A 316 -2.38 26.28 23.48
CA SER A 316 -1.12 26.58 22.80
C SER A 316 -1.00 28.05 22.44
N LYS A 317 0.14 28.69 22.84
CA LYS A 317 0.57 29.97 22.27
C LYS A 317 0.89 29.92 20.78
N SER A 318 0.91 28.68 20.20
CA SER A 318 0.97 28.41 18.79
C SER A 318 -0.45 28.25 18.23
N ASN A 319 -0.73 28.77 17.03
CA ASN A 319 -2.03 28.66 16.32
C ASN A 319 -2.36 27.21 15.88
N VAL A 320 -1.76 26.19 16.50
CA VAL A 320 -1.92 24.78 16.14
C VAL A 320 -3.09 24.20 16.90
N GLN A 321 -4.09 23.76 16.17
CA GLN A 321 -5.27 23.09 16.71
C GLN A 321 -4.92 21.64 17.09
N GLN A 322 -4.93 21.34 18.38
CA GLN A 322 -4.82 19.97 18.86
C GLN A 322 -6.05 19.15 18.44
N ARG A 323 -5.83 17.88 18.15
CA ARG A 323 -6.92 16.98 17.79
C ARG A 323 -6.68 15.58 18.34
N ILE A 324 -7.77 14.93 18.71
CA ILE A 324 -7.77 13.57 19.21
C ILE A 324 -8.81 12.75 18.46
N ARG A 325 -8.49 11.48 18.19
CA ARG A 325 -9.38 10.57 17.49
C ARG A 325 -9.41 9.21 18.16
N PRO A 326 -10.44 8.86 18.93
CA PRO A 326 -10.72 7.47 19.25
C PRO A 326 -11.11 6.72 17.98
N LEU A 327 -10.61 5.51 17.85
CA LEU A 327 -10.82 4.61 16.73
C LEU A 327 -11.19 3.22 17.25
N PHE A 328 -12.04 2.54 16.53
CA PHE A 328 -12.34 1.13 16.72
C PHE A 328 -12.22 0.39 15.40
N ARG A 329 -11.52 -0.76 15.39
CA ARG A 329 -11.42 -1.67 14.24
C ARG A 329 -11.82 -3.09 14.61
N TYR A 330 -12.63 -3.67 13.78
CA TYR A 330 -12.86 -5.11 13.71
C TYR A 330 -12.08 -5.69 12.55
N ASP A 331 -11.38 -6.80 12.77
CA ASP A 331 -10.53 -7.47 11.80
C ASP A 331 -10.84 -8.98 11.84
N TYR A 332 -11.36 -9.49 10.73
CA TYR A 332 -11.62 -10.91 10.50
C TYR A 332 -10.59 -11.44 9.52
N TYR A 333 -9.91 -12.51 9.88
CA TYR A 333 -8.84 -13.09 9.07
C TYR A 333 -8.88 -14.61 9.12
N VAL A 334 -8.78 -15.25 7.96
CA VAL A 334 -8.60 -16.70 7.81
C VAL A 334 -7.37 -16.90 6.94
N ARG A 335 -6.29 -17.41 7.54
CA ARG A 335 -5.04 -17.65 6.81
C ARG A 335 -5.25 -18.70 5.73
N ASP A 336 -5.89 -19.81 6.08
CA ASP A 336 -6.26 -20.86 5.13
C ASP A 336 -7.69 -21.35 5.37
N ARG A 337 -8.54 -21.14 4.38
CA ARG A 337 -9.94 -21.58 4.43
C ARG A 337 -10.11 -23.10 4.51
N GLN A 338 -9.08 -23.87 4.22
CA GLN A 338 -9.06 -25.32 4.32
C GLN A 338 -8.77 -25.79 5.74
N ILE A 339 -8.26 -24.90 6.61
CA ILE A 339 -7.85 -25.17 8.00
C ILE A 339 -8.62 -24.18 8.91
N PRO A 340 -9.78 -24.57 9.49
CA PRO A 340 -10.60 -23.69 10.32
C PRO A 340 -9.87 -23.05 11.51
N GLU A 341 -8.89 -23.75 12.07
CA GLU A 341 -8.07 -23.33 13.23
C GLU A 341 -7.24 -22.08 12.91
N THR A 342 -7.06 -21.72 11.63
CA THR A 342 -6.35 -20.53 11.19
C THR A 342 -7.20 -19.25 11.20
N THR A 343 -8.41 -19.33 11.76
CA THR A 343 -9.34 -18.18 11.85
C THR A 343 -8.99 -17.29 13.05
N ALA A 344 -9.01 -15.99 12.81
CA ALA A 344 -8.76 -14.98 13.83
C ALA A 344 -9.77 -13.82 13.73
N HIS A 345 -10.18 -13.31 14.90
CA HIS A 345 -11.00 -12.10 15.06
C HIS A 345 -10.28 -11.17 16.01
N TYR A 346 -9.93 -9.96 15.53
CA TYR A 346 -9.27 -8.95 16.34
C TYR A 346 -10.18 -7.73 16.50
N PHE A 347 -10.15 -7.16 17.70
CA PHE A 347 -10.88 -5.96 18.06
C PHE A 347 -9.86 -4.96 18.58
N SER A 348 -9.55 -3.95 17.80
CA SER A 348 -8.57 -2.94 18.15
C SER A 348 -9.25 -1.64 18.54
N PHE A 349 -8.76 -1.04 19.61
CA PHE A 349 -9.15 0.28 20.10
C PHE A 349 -7.88 1.14 20.07
N ASP A 350 -7.90 2.21 19.31
CA ASP A 350 -6.76 3.15 19.20
C ASP A 350 -7.20 4.54 19.64
N LEU A 351 -6.34 5.22 20.37
CA LEU A 351 -6.47 6.61 20.67
C LEU A 351 -5.34 7.37 19.99
N GLU A 352 -5.67 8.02 18.89
CA GLU A 352 -4.75 8.87 18.15
C GLU A 352 -4.82 10.30 18.65
N TRP A 353 -3.67 10.89 18.99
CA TRP A 353 -3.56 12.27 19.46
C TRP A 353 -2.49 13.04 18.67
N TRP A 354 -2.84 14.22 18.21
CA TRP A 354 -1.95 15.19 17.61
C TRP A 354 -1.84 16.40 18.53
N PRO A 355 -0.84 16.43 19.45
CA PRO A 355 -0.57 17.59 20.30
C PRO A 355 -0.16 18.80 19.49
N GLU A 356 0.52 18.57 18.37
CA GLU A 356 0.92 19.57 17.38
C GLU A 356 1.03 18.96 15.98
N GLU A 357 1.31 19.77 14.98
CA GLU A 357 1.33 19.34 13.58
C GLU A 357 2.39 18.28 13.28
N HIS A 358 3.55 18.32 13.96
CA HIS A 358 4.69 17.46 13.70
C HIS A 358 4.76 16.23 14.60
N VAL A 359 3.93 16.15 15.64
CA VAL A 359 3.93 15.06 16.62
C VAL A 359 2.61 14.30 16.59
N ARG A 360 2.68 13.00 16.51
CA ARG A 360 1.53 12.10 16.54
C ARG A 360 1.77 10.99 17.57
N VAL A 361 0.80 10.74 18.42
CA VAL A 361 0.85 9.71 19.46
C VAL A 361 -0.31 8.74 19.23
N HIS A 362 -0.04 7.46 19.36
CA HIS A 362 -1.02 6.38 19.36
C HIS A 362 -0.93 5.58 20.64
N LEU A 363 -2.08 5.21 21.16
CA LEU A 363 -2.24 4.17 22.18
C LEU A 363 -3.25 3.14 21.65
N ASP A 364 -2.76 1.98 21.25
CA ASP A 364 -3.54 0.90 20.65
C ASP A 364 -3.65 -0.27 21.63
N TYR A 365 -4.87 -0.79 21.78
CA TYR A 365 -5.13 -2.01 22.51
C TYR A 365 -5.94 -2.95 21.63
N THR A 366 -5.44 -4.18 21.44
CA THR A 366 -6.06 -5.19 20.59
C THR A 366 -6.38 -6.46 21.37
N LEU A 367 -7.64 -6.85 21.34
CA LEU A 367 -8.14 -8.18 21.74
C LEU A 367 -8.03 -9.14 20.57
N LYS A 368 -7.37 -10.31 20.80
CA LYS A 368 -7.11 -11.32 19.77
C LYS A 368 -7.84 -12.61 20.11
N ARG A 369 -8.92 -12.92 19.37
CA ARG A 369 -9.57 -14.22 19.42
C ARG A 369 -9.11 -15.06 18.23
N ARG A 370 -8.33 -16.09 18.49
CA ARG A 370 -7.85 -17.05 17.48
C ARG A 370 -8.49 -18.41 17.77
N THR A 371 -8.98 -19.09 16.72
CA THR A 371 -9.64 -20.38 16.87
C THR A 371 -8.71 -21.47 17.43
N ALA A 372 -7.41 -21.35 17.18
CA ALA A 372 -6.41 -22.26 17.73
C ALA A 372 -6.23 -22.16 19.27
N TYR A 373 -6.75 -21.11 19.91
CA TYR A 373 -6.60 -20.86 21.34
C TYR A 373 -7.94 -20.77 22.05
N GLU A 374 -8.07 -21.38 23.20
CA GLU A 374 -9.29 -21.27 24.04
C GLU A 374 -9.41 -19.89 24.69
N LYS A 375 -8.26 -19.29 25.05
CA LYS A 375 -8.21 -18.01 25.75
C LYS A 375 -7.92 -16.86 24.76
N LEU A 376 -8.38 -15.67 25.13
CA LEU A 376 -8.08 -14.45 24.38
C LEU A 376 -6.61 -14.07 24.52
N GLY A 377 -6.01 -13.66 23.43
CA GLY A 377 -4.74 -12.95 23.42
C GLY A 377 -4.96 -11.45 23.46
N HIS A 378 -3.95 -10.70 23.86
CA HIS A 378 -4.01 -9.26 24.01
C HIS A 378 -2.74 -8.64 23.44
N SER A 379 -2.85 -7.40 23.04
CA SER A 379 -1.72 -6.57 22.59
C SER A 379 -1.94 -5.15 23.02
N LEU A 380 -0.91 -4.53 23.55
CA LEU A 380 -0.86 -3.10 23.85
C LEU A 380 0.29 -2.49 23.06
N ALA A 381 0.06 -1.40 22.37
CA ALA A 381 1.12 -0.67 21.70
C ALA A 381 0.98 0.84 21.96
N ALA A 382 2.12 1.48 22.22
CA ALA A 382 2.22 2.93 22.29
C ALA A 382 3.24 3.37 21.24
N LYS A 383 2.86 4.31 20.35
CA LYS A 383 3.73 4.80 19.29
C LYS A 383 3.76 6.32 19.30
N VAL A 384 4.98 6.86 19.19
CA VAL A 384 5.21 8.29 18.97
C VAL A 384 5.87 8.47 17.62
N SER A 385 5.28 9.31 16.79
CA SER A 385 5.80 9.69 15.48
C SER A 385 6.15 11.18 15.48
N VAL A 386 7.35 11.51 15.03
CA VAL A 386 7.80 12.90 14.85
C VAL A 386 8.16 13.08 13.39
N ARG A 387 7.57 14.07 12.71
CA ARG A 387 7.85 14.40 11.30
C ARG A 387 8.51 15.76 11.15
N PHE A 388 9.34 15.93 10.14
CA PHE A 388 10.02 17.18 9.77
C PHE A 388 10.09 17.36 8.26
#